data_e601159e4871bd609fa86ee9fe991c66
#
_entry.id   e601159e4871bd609fa86ee9fe991c66
#
_cell.length_a   1.000
_cell.length_b   1.000
_cell.length_c   1.000
_cell.angle_alpha   90.00
_cell.angle_beta   90.00
_cell.angle_gamma   90.00
#
_symmetry.space_group_name_H-M   'P 1'
#
loop_
_entity.id
_entity.type
_entity.pdbx_description
1 polymer ?
#
loop_
_entity_poly.entity_id
_entity_poly.type
_entity_poly.pdbx_seq_one_letter_code
_entity_poly.pdbx_strand_id
1 'polypeptide(L)'
;YLLSQQPDLALTALDKSMVPDEPPELITQRRHLRARALMGIEQSELALKILDKDKTTDADMLRAEIFSNNGEWNNAARELHKIMRASGAKKNEEVNQDQAQKILNYTIALVLSGNERGIARIRKDYGAEVEKTNLKGAFQLVSLPIEPGLIKPSSVRSRVKIAENFKNFLSEYKKRLKKKGL
;
A
#
# COMPACT_ATOMS: atom_id res chain seq x y z
N TYR A 1 -3.55 11.71 -19.53
CA TYR A 1 -4.91 11.77 -18.95
C TYR A 1 -4.94 11.41 -17.47
N LEU A 2 -4.33 10.30 -17.05
CA LEU A 2 -4.28 9.92 -15.60
C LEU A 2 -3.56 10.98 -14.75
N LEU A 3 -2.47 11.54 -15.26
CA LEU A 3 -1.73 12.63 -14.60
C LEU A 3 -2.56 13.92 -14.50
N SER A 4 -3.44 14.15 -15.46
CA SER A 4 -4.37 15.29 -15.52
C SER A 4 -5.71 15.04 -14.81
N GLN A 5 -5.82 13.93 -14.06
CA GLN A 5 -7.05 13.52 -13.36
C GLN A 5 -8.28 13.39 -14.30
N GLN A 6 -8.05 12.86 -15.49
CA GLN A 6 -9.08 12.59 -16.50
C GLN A 6 -9.16 11.08 -16.78
N PRO A 7 -9.66 10.27 -15.83
CA PRO A 7 -9.64 8.82 -15.93
C PRO A 7 -10.53 8.28 -17.07
N ASP A 8 -11.65 8.91 -17.38
CA ASP A 8 -12.50 8.52 -18.49
C ASP A 8 -11.81 8.64 -19.85
N LEU A 9 -11.07 9.74 -20.03
CA LEU A 9 -10.26 9.92 -21.26
C LEU A 9 -9.11 8.93 -21.33
N ALA A 10 -8.55 8.54 -20.16
CA ALA A 10 -7.53 7.51 -20.10
C ALA A 10 -8.09 6.15 -20.56
N LEU A 11 -9.29 5.75 -20.13
CA LEU A 11 -9.96 4.52 -20.56
C LEU A 11 -10.21 4.57 -22.07
N THR A 12 -10.78 5.65 -22.56
CA THR A 12 -11.05 5.85 -24.00
C THR A 12 -9.76 5.76 -24.84
N ALA A 13 -8.67 6.37 -24.37
CA ALA A 13 -7.38 6.33 -25.06
C ALA A 13 -6.79 4.92 -25.07
N LEU A 14 -6.89 4.19 -23.96
CA LEU A 14 -6.46 2.80 -23.87
C LEU A 14 -7.25 1.90 -24.83
N ASP A 15 -8.55 2.11 -24.99
CA ASP A 15 -9.37 1.33 -25.92
C ASP A 15 -9.04 1.62 -27.39
N LYS A 16 -8.88 2.91 -27.74
CA LYS A 16 -8.57 3.33 -29.10
C LYS A 16 -7.14 3.00 -29.56
N SER A 17 -6.21 2.80 -28.63
CA SER A 17 -4.81 2.51 -28.93
C SER A 17 -4.46 1.02 -28.89
N MET A 18 -5.45 0.12 -28.84
CA MET A 18 -5.19 -1.32 -28.93
C MET A 18 -4.70 -1.69 -30.33
N VAL A 19 -3.62 -2.46 -30.38
CA VAL A 19 -3.09 -3.06 -31.61
C VAL A 19 -3.03 -4.56 -31.47
N PRO A 20 -3.19 -5.31 -32.57
CA PRO A 20 -2.97 -6.77 -32.56
C PRO A 20 -1.53 -7.09 -32.16
N ASP A 21 -1.32 -8.23 -31.50
CA ASP A 21 0.00 -8.79 -31.18
C ASP A 21 0.90 -7.87 -30.31
N GLU A 22 0.30 -7.17 -29.34
CA GLU A 22 1.08 -6.36 -28.37
C GLU A 22 2.05 -7.25 -27.56
N PRO A 23 3.27 -6.78 -27.27
CA PRO A 23 4.19 -7.46 -26.37
C PRO A 23 3.57 -7.68 -24.97
N PRO A 24 3.86 -8.83 -24.29
CA PRO A 24 3.29 -9.14 -22.97
C PRO A 24 3.50 -8.04 -21.90
N GLU A 25 4.66 -7.38 -21.95
CA GLU A 25 4.99 -6.27 -21.04
C GLU A 25 4.05 -5.08 -21.26
N LEU A 26 3.75 -4.75 -22.52
CA LEU A 26 2.84 -3.66 -22.85
C LEU A 26 1.41 -4.00 -22.44
N ILE A 27 0.96 -5.25 -22.66
CA ILE A 27 -0.35 -5.73 -22.20
C ILE A 27 -0.46 -5.56 -20.67
N THR A 28 0.59 -5.91 -19.92
CA THR A 28 0.62 -5.76 -18.47
C THR A 28 0.56 -4.29 -18.04
N GLN A 29 1.37 -3.43 -18.66
CA GLN A 29 1.35 -2.00 -18.38
C GLN A 29 -0.02 -1.37 -18.68
N ARG A 30 -0.64 -1.73 -19.80
CA ARG A 30 -1.99 -1.26 -20.16
C ARG A 30 -3.04 -1.72 -19.13
N ARG A 31 -2.92 -2.95 -18.64
CA ARG A 31 -3.79 -3.47 -17.57
C ARG A 31 -3.67 -2.63 -16.31
N HIS A 32 -2.44 -2.30 -15.90
CA HIS A 32 -2.19 -1.45 -14.72
C HIS A 32 -2.73 -0.02 -14.92
N LEU A 33 -2.53 0.56 -16.11
CA LEU A 33 -3.09 1.89 -16.42
C LEU A 33 -4.62 1.87 -16.42
N ARG A 34 -5.24 0.80 -16.96
CA ARG A 34 -6.70 0.61 -16.94
C ARG A 34 -7.21 0.48 -15.50
N ALA A 35 -6.53 -0.30 -14.66
CA ALA A 35 -6.89 -0.42 -13.26
C ALA A 35 -6.87 0.94 -12.54
N ARG A 36 -5.82 1.76 -12.77
CA ARG A 36 -5.73 3.11 -12.22
C ARG A 36 -6.86 4.04 -12.71
N ALA A 37 -7.21 3.93 -13.99
CA ALA A 37 -8.31 4.72 -14.55
C ALA A 37 -9.66 4.32 -13.91
N LEU A 38 -9.91 3.01 -13.77
CA LEU A 38 -11.10 2.49 -13.11
C LEU A 38 -11.20 2.94 -11.64
N MET A 39 -10.08 2.95 -10.91
CA MET A 39 -10.02 3.52 -9.56
C MET A 39 -10.38 5.01 -9.56
N GLY A 40 -9.96 5.74 -10.57
CA GLY A 40 -10.24 7.18 -10.70
C GLY A 40 -11.72 7.51 -10.92
N ILE A 41 -12.52 6.56 -11.42
CA ILE A 41 -13.98 6.65 -11.60
C ILE A 41 -14.74 5.77 -10.59
N GLU A 42 -14.11 5.42 -9.47
CA GLU A 42 -14.70 4.68 -8.36
C GLU A 42 -15.17 3.25 -8.71
N GLN A 43 -14.70 2.67 -9.82
CA GLN A 43 -15.01 1.30 -10.23
C GLN A 43 -13.98 0.30 -9.69
N SER A 44 -13.82 0.27 -8.36
CA SER A 44 -12.82 -0.54 -7.66
C SER A 44 -12.97 -2.03 -7.92
N GLU A 45 -14.19 -2.57 -8.01
CA GLU A 45 -14.43 -3.99 -8.26
C GLU A 45 -13.93 -4.42 -9.64
N LEU A 46 -14.16 -3.61 -10.67
CA LEU A 46 -13.66 -3.88 -12.01
C LEU A 46 -12.13 -3.79 -12.06
N ALA A 47 -11.54 -2.82 -11.35
CA ALA A 47 -10.09 -2.70 -11.23
C ALA A 47 -9.49 -3.97 -10.58
N LEU A 48 -10.06 -4.46 -9.49
CA LEU A 48 -9.63 -5.71 -8.85
C LEU A 48 -9.77 -6.92 -9.78
N LYS A 49 -10.88 -7.01 -10.50
CA LYS A 49 -11.14 -8.11 -11.44
C LYS A 49 -10.09 -8.21 -12.54
N ILE A 50 -9.66 -7.09 -13.11
CA ILE A 50 -8.65 -7.11 -14.17
C ILE A 50 -7.24 -7.39 -13.63
N LEU A 51 -6.99 -7.15 -12.34
CA LEU A 51 -5.72 -7.44 -11.65
C LEU A 51 -5.66 -8.86 -11.06
N ASP A 52 -6.76 -9.63 -11.03
CA ASP A 52 -6.88 -10.88 -10.28
C ASP A 52 -5.79 -11.92 -10.63
N LYS A 53 -5.47 -12.09 -11.90
CA LYS A 53 -4.45 -13.04 -12.37
C LYS A 53 -3.03 -12.47 -12.44
N ASP A 54 -2.88 -11.18 -12.18
CA ASP A 54 -1.59 -10.51 -12.23
C ASP A 54 -0.83 -10.68 -10.91
N LYS A 55 0.34 -11.36 -10.97
CA LYS A 55 1.18 -11.68 -9.81
C LYS A 55 2.37 -10.74 -9.67
N THR A 56 2.42 -9.67 -10.43
CA THR A 56 3.49 -8.67 -10.32
C THR A 56 3.37 -7.85 -9.03
N THR A 57 4.50 -7.37 -8.53
CA THR A 57 4.51 -6.48 -7.37
C THR A 57 3.72 -5.19 -7.61
N ASP A 58 3.70 -4.71 -8.86
CA ASP A 58 2.91 -3.53 -9.24
C ASP A 58 1.40 -3.78 -9.14
N ALA A 59 0.95 -4.98 -9.53
CA ALA A 59 -0.44 -5.38 -9.33
C ALA A 59 -0.79 -5.55 -7.84
N ASP A 60 0.14 -6.10 -7.01
CA ASP A 60 -0.03 -6.16 -5.55
C ASP A 60 -0.15 -4.74 -4.96
N MET A 61 0.65 -3.78 -5.44
CA MET A 61 0.55 -2.37 -5.02
C MET A 61 -0.79 -1.75 -5.39
N LEU A 62 -1.28 -1.95 -6.62
CA LEU A 62 -2.58 -1.45 -7.05
C LEU A 62 -3.72 -2.04 -6.24
N ARG A 63 -3.70 -3.37 -5.98
CA ARG A 63 -4.69 -4.01 -5.10
C ARG A 63 -4.64 -3.45 -3.69
N ALA A 64 -3.45 -3.28 -3.12
CA ALA A 64 -3.29 -2.67 -1.79
C ALA A 64 -3.86 -1.24 -1.75
N GLU A 65 -3.64 -0.44 -2.80
CA GLU A 65 -4.20 0.90 -2.92
C GLU A 65 -5.73 0.88 -2.99
N ILE A 66 -6.32 -0.01 -3.83
CA ILE A 66 -7.77 -0.16 -3.95
C ILE A 66 -8.38 -0.52 -2.60
N PHE A 67 -7.87 -1.58 -1.95
CA PHE A 67 -8.38 -2.02 -0.66
C PHE A 67 -8.24 -0.95 0.43
N SER A 68 -7.15 -0.19 0.43
CA SER A 68 -6.94 0.90 1.37
C SER A 68 -7.94 2.05 1.15
N ASN A 69 -8.20 2.40 -0.10
CA ASN A 69 -9.18 3.45 -0.44
C ASN A 69 -10.61 3.04 -0.05
N ASN A 70 -10.92 1.74 -0.14
CA ASN A 70 -12.21 1.18 0.25
C ASN A 70 -12.33 0.95 1.77
N GLY A 71 -11.26 1.14 2.56
CA GLY A 71 -11.25 0.84 3.99
C GLY A 71 -11.14 -0.66 4.31
N GLU A 72 -10.84 -1.49 3.33
CA GLU A 72 -10.70 -2.94 3.44
C GLU A 72 -9.32 -3.35 3.96
N TRP A 73 -8.99 -2.91 5.18
CA TRP A 73 -7.64 -2.99 5.75
C TRP A 73 -7.08 -4.42 5.88
N ASN A 74 -7.93 -5.42 6.09
CA ASN A 74 -7.49 -6.82 6.11
C ASN A 74 -6.98 -7.26 4.72
N ASN A 75 -7.65 -6.85 3.66
CA ASN A 75 -7.26 -7.14 2.30
C ASN A 75 -6.00 -6.35 1.92
N ALA A 76 -5.95 -5.06 2.25
CA ALA A 76 -4.77 -4.23 2.08
C ALA A 76 -3.54 -4.81 2.78
N ALA A 77 -3.68 -5.27 4.03
CA ALA A 77 -2.60 -5.90 4.79
C ALA A 77 -2.06 -7.16 4.09
N ARG A 78 -2.92 -7.98 3.48
CA ARG A 78 -2.48 -9.16 2.73
C ARG A 78 -1.60 -8.80 1.53
N GLU A 79 -1.99 -7.80 0.76
CA GLU A 79 -1.19 -7.35 -0.39
C GLU A 79 0.12 -6.69 0.06
N LEU A 80 0.07 -5.81 1.07
CA LEU A 80 1.26 -5.17 1.64
C LEU A 80 2.25 -6.19 2.25
N HIS A 81 1.75 -7.30 2.81
CA HIS A 81 2.60 -8.40 3.26
C HIS A 81 3.36 -9.07 2.10
N LYS A 82 2.71 -9.29 0.94
CA LYS A 82 3.38 -9.82 -0.26
C LYS A 82 4.48 -8.86 -0.71
N ILE A 83 4.18 -7.57 -0.79
CA ILE A 83 5.14 -6.53 -1.19
C ILE A 83 6.34 -6.48 -0.23
N MET A 84 6.09 -6.53 1.08
CA MET A 84 7.14 -6.59 2.09
C MET A 84 8.02 -7.83 1.89
N ARG A 85 7.45 -9.01 1.67
CA ARG A 85 8.21 -10.23 1.42
C ARG A 85 9.00 -10.19 0.12
N ALA A 86 8.41 -9.66 -0.95
CA ALA A 86 9.07 -9.49 -2.24
C ALA A 86 10.28 -8.53 -2.18
N SER A 87 10.36 -7.65 -1.19
CA SER A 87 11.53 -6.80 -0.97
C SER A 87 12.78 -7.54 -0.46
N GLY A 88 12.64 -8.82 -0.11
CA GLY A 88 13.73 -9.61 0.45
C GLY A 88 14.04 -9.33 1.93
N ALA A 89 13.18 -8.56 2.64
CA ALA A 89 13.34 -8.34 4.08
C ALA A 89 13.22 -9.67 4.83
N LYS A 90 14.26 -10.00 5.63
CA LYS A 90 14.31 -11.20 6.45
C LYS A 90 14.22 -10.85 7.92
N LYS A 91 13.72 -11.81 8.71
CA LYS A 91 13.52 -11.66 10.15
C LYS A 91 14.85 -11.52 10.87
N ASN A 92 14.96 -10.56 11.77
CA ASN A 92 16.14 -10.30 12.58
C ASN A 92 17.43 -10.09 11.76
N GLU A 93 17.29 -9.70 10.48
CA GLU A 93 18.40 -9.29 9.62
C GLU A 93 18.28 -7.80 9.32
N GLU A 94 19.41 -7.17 9.04
CA GLU A 94 19.47 -5.75 8.70
C GLU A 94 18.54 -5.41 7.53
N VAL A 95 17.80 -4.31 7.68
CA VAL A 95 16.87 -3.81 6.67
C VAL A 95 17.34 -2.47 6.13
N ASN A 96 17.30 -2.33 4.82
CA ASN A 96 17.52 -1.04 4.18
C ASN A 96 16.27 -0.14 4.30
N GLN A 97 16.41 1.12 3.88
CA GLN A 97 15.35 2.13 4.00
C GLN A 97 14.06 1.76 3.24
N ASP A 98 14.18 1.15 2.07
CA ASP A 98 13.02 0.71 1.27
C ASP A 98 12.28 -0.46 1.93
N GLN A 99 13.03 -1.43 2.45
CA GLN A 99 12.47 -2.55 3.20
C GLN A 99 11.78 -2.09 4.48
N ALA A 100 12.42 -1.19 5.24
CA ALA A 100 11.84 -0.61 6.45
C ALA A 100 10.53 0.13 6.15
N GLN A 101 10.45 0.84 5.02
CA GLN A 101 9.23 1.51 4.57
C GLN A 101 8.10 0.52 4.27
N LYS A 102 8.39 -0.61 3.61
CA LYS A 102 7.42 -1.67 3.32
C LYS A 102 6.93 -2.36 4.60
N ILE A 103 7.85 -2.60 5.55
CA ILE A 103 7.49 -3.13 6.89
C ILE A 103 6.55 -2.15 7.61
N LEU A 104 6.86 -0.85 7.60
CA LEU A 104 6.02 0.17 8.23
C LEU A 104 4.62 0.22 7.59
N ASN A 105 4.53 0.19 6.26
CA ASN A 105 3.26 0.21 5.54
C ASN A 105 2.38 -1.00 5.92
N TYR A 106 2.98 -2.18 5.96
CA TYR A 106 2.28 -3.39 6.39
C TYR A 106 1.83 -3.28 7.85
N THR A 107 2.69 -2.77 8.75
CA THR A 107 2.35 -2.57 10.17
C THR A 107 1.16 -1.61 10.32
N ILE A 108 1.11 -0.52 9.57
CA ILE A 108 -0.01 0.42 9.58
C ILE A 108 -1.31 -0.25 9.15
N ALA A 109 -1.28 -1.06 8.09
CA ALA A 109 -2.47 -1.80 7.67
C ALA A 109 -2.95 -2.81 8.73
N LEU A 110 -2.01 -3.45 9.45
CA LEU A 110 -2.34 -4.31 10.59
C LEU A 110 -3.01 -3.54 11.73
N VAL A 111 -2.54 -2.32 12.02
CA VAL A 111 -3.17 -1.43 13.02
C VAL A 111 -4.59 -1.08 12.61
N LEU A 112 -4.79 -0.66 11.36
CA LEU A 112 -6.09 -0.24 10.84
C LEU A 112 -7.08 -1.41 10.74
N SER A 113 -6.57 -2.64 10.54
CA SER A 113 -7.39 -3.86 10.57
C SER A 113 -7.64 -4.43 11.98
N GLY A 114 -7.04 -3.84 13.03
CA GLY A 114 -7.15 -4.35 14.40
C GLY A 114 -6.39 -5.66 14.65
N ASN A 115 -5.42 -6.02 13.82
CA ASN A 115 -4.68 -7.27 13.91
C ASN A 115 -3.51 -7.18 14.90
N GLU A 116 -3.82 -7.16 16.19
CA GLU A 116 -2.82 -7.03 17.27
C GLU A 116 -1.76 -8.15 17.25
N ARG A 117 -2.17 -9.40 16.92
CA ARG A 117 -1.23 -10.52 16.82
C ARG A 117 -0.22 -10.32 15.68
N GLY A 118 -0.68 -9.76 14.57
CA GLY A 118 0.17 -9.39 13.43
C GLY A 118 1.18 -8.32 13.83
N ILE A 119 0.73 -7.28 14.53
CA ILE A 119 1.58 -6.17 15.01
C ILE A 119 2.67 -6.71 15.94
N ALA A 120 2.29 -7.52 16.96
CA ALA A 120 3.25 -8.12 17.89
C ALA A 120 4.30 -8.98 17.17
N ARG A 121 3.89 -9.76 16.15
CA ARG A 121 4.80 -10.55 15.33
C ARG A 121 5.78 -9.69 14.54
N ILE A 122 5.30 -8.65 13.85
CA ILE A 122 6.17 -7.75 13.08
C ILE A 122 7.16 -7.04 14.00
N ARG A 123 6.72 -6.60 15.16
CA ARG A 123 7.60 -5.98 16.15
C ARG A 123 8.69 -6.93 16.62
N LYS A 124 8.34 -8.20 16.89
CA LYS A 124 9.31 -9.24 17.26
C LYS A 124 10.31 -9.54 16.13
N ASP A 125 9.81 -9.68 14.90
CA ASP A 125 10.60 -10.17 13.77
C ASP A 125 11.46 -9.07 13.11
N TYR A 126 11.07 -7.78 13.20
CA TYR A 126 11.71 -6.68 12.46
C TYR A 126 11.96 -5.42 13.31
N GLY A 127 11.40 -5.34 14.52
CA GLY A 127 11.41 -4.10 15.31
C GLY A 127 12.81 -3.55 15.56
N ALA A 128 13.72 -4.39 16.03
CA ALA A 128 15.10 -3.98 16.32
C ALA A 128 15.82 -3.41 15.08
N GLU A 129 15.56 -3.96 13.91
CA GLU A 129 16.20 -3.52 12.67
C GLU A 129 15.58 -2.25 12.09
N VAL A 130 14.25 -2.14 12.11
CA VAL A 130 13.56 -0.91 11.69
C VAL A 130 13.92 0.26 12.60
N GLU A 131 14.15 0.02 13.89
CA GLU A 131 14.56 1.06 14.84
C GLU A 131 15.98 1.61 14.59
N LYS A 132 16.79 0.97 13.77
CA LYS A 132 18.09 1.48 13.30
C LYS A 132 17.95 2.44 12.11
N THR A 133 16.75 2.54 11.52
CA THR A 133 16.46 3.39 10.36
C THR A 133 15.85 4.74 10.79
N ASN A 134 15.69 5.66 9.84
CA ASN A 134 15.01 6.93 10.08
C ASN A 134 13.49 6.77 10.33
N LEU A 135 12.95 5.54 10.21
CA LEU A 135 11.54 5.23 10.45
C LEU A 135 11.26 4.76 11.90
N LYS A 136 12.28 4.73 12.78
CA LYS A 136 12.15 4.34 14.19
C LYS A 136 10.94 4.96 14.87
N GLY A 137 10.83 6.29 14.84
CA GLY A 137 9.76 7.01 15.53
C GLY A 137 8.36 6.65 15.02
N ALA A 138 8.20 6.55 13.68
CA ALA A 138 6.95 6.16 13.07
C ALA A 138 6.59 4.69 13.38
N PHE A 139 7.56 3.80 13.33
CA PHE A 139 7.36 2.38 13.62
C PHE A 139 6.98 2.15 15.09
N GLN A 140 7.68 2.79 16.03
CA GLN A 140 7.35 2.71 17.46
C GLN A 140 5.94 3.22 17.73
N LEU A 141 5.56 4.36 17.13
CA LEU A 141 4.23 4.94 17.31
C LEU A 141 3.10 3.98 16.89
N VAL A 142 3.28 3.24 15.79
CA VAL A 142 2.24 2.35 15.26
C VAL A 142 2.29 0.93 15.84
N SER A 143 3.45 0.47 16.31
CA SER A 143 3.64 -0.91 16.76
C SER A 143 3.58 -1.10 18.28
N LEU A 144 3.60 -0.01 19.08
CA LEU A 144 3.52 -0.12 20.54
C LEU A 144 2.17 -0.68 21.00
N PRO A 145 2.17 -1.63 21.98
CA PRO A 145 0.93 -2.11 22.60
C PRO A 145 0.21 -0.93 23.27
N ILE A 146 -1.10 -0.91 23.14
CA ILE A 146 -1.93 0.00 23.93
C ILE A 146 -2.16 -0.69 25.27
N GLU A 147 -1.59 -0.14 26.34
CA GLU A 147 -1.83 -0.68 27.68
C GLU A 147 -3.33 -0.64 27.99
N PRO A 148 -3.93 -1.79 28.39
CA PRO A 148 -5.31 -1.83 28.85
C PRO A 148 -5.40 -1.02 30.16
N GLY A 149 -6.16 0.04 30.16
CA GLY A 149 -6.40 0.86 31.38
C GLY A 149 -6.10 2.35 31.25
N LEU A 150 -5.35 2.77 30.26
CA LEU A 150 -5.10 4.18 29.98
C LEU A 150 -5.67 4.58 28.61
N ILE A 151 -7.00 4.51 28.46
CA ILE A 151 -7.67 5.24 27.37
C ILE A 151 -7.63 6.72 27.73
N LYS A 152 -6.46 7.34 27.64
CA LYS A 152 -6.39 8.79 27.65
C LYS A 152 -7.01 9.31 26.35
N PRO A 153 -7.78 10.40 26.39
CA PRO A 153 -8.29 11.06 25.18
C PRO A 153 -7.20 11.32 24.12
N SER A 154 -5.95 11.45 24.57
CA SER A 154 -4.76 11.54 23.71
C SER A 154 -4.49 10.28 22.85
N SER A 155 -4.88 9.07 23.29
CA SER A 155 -4.64 7.83 22.52
C SER A 155 -5.60 7.71 21.34
N VAL A 156 -6.84 8.17 21.48
CA VAL A 156 -7.82 8.22 20.37
C VAL A 156 -7.38 9.28 19.35
N ARG A 157 -6.94 10.45 19.81
CA ARG A 157 -6.37 11.49 18.93
C ARG A 157 -5.11 11.00 18.21
N SER A 158 -4.27 10.22 18.88
CA SER A 158 -3.08 9.62 18.27
C SER A 158 -3.46 8.61 17.19
N ARG A 159 -4.48 7.79 17.39
CA ARG A 159 -4.99 6.85 16.37
C ARG A 159 -5.59 7.56 15.17
N VAL A 160 -6.38 8.61 15.39
CA VAL A 160 -6.91 9.46 14.31
C VAL A 160 -5.74 10.12 13.56
N LYS A 161 -4.76 10.66 14.26
CA LYS A 161 -3.56 11.27 13.66
C LYS A 161 -2.69 10.25 12.90
N ILE A 162 -2.62 9.00 13.36
CA ILE A 162 -1.96 7.90 12.65
C ILE A 162 -2.73 7.58 11.36
N ALA A 163 -4.06 7.51 11.41
CA ALA A 163 -4.88 7.27 10.21
C ALA A 163 -4.79 8.45 9.22
N GLU A 164 -4.78 9.68 9.71
CA GLU A 164 -4.58 10.89 8.89
C GLU A 164 -3.17 10.93 8.29
N ASN A 165 -2.14 10.66 9.08
CA ASN A 165 -0.76 10.58 8.60
C ASN A 165 -0.58 9.44 7.60
N PHE A 166 -1.29 8.33 7.77
CA PHE A 166 -1.28 7.24 6.80
C PHE A 166 -1.98 7.62 5.49
N LYS A 167 -3.11 8.31 5.58
CA LYS A 167 -3.81 8.85 4.40
C LYS A 167 -2.93 9.86 3.65
N ASN A 168 -2.24 10.72 4.38
CA ASN A 168 -1.26 11.66 3.83
C ASN A 168 -0.04 10.93 3.25
N PHE A 169 0.45 9.91 3.93
CA PHE A 169 1.53 9.04 3.45
C PHE A 169 1.14 8.33 2.15
N LEU A 170 -0.05 7.72 2.05
CA LEU A 170 -0.55 7.12 0.81
C LEU A 170 -0.67 8.16 -0.31
N SER A 171 -1.13 9.37 0.02
CA SER A 171 -1.19 10.49 -0.93
C SER A 171 0.20 10.91 -1.43
N GLU A 172 1.19 11.01 -0.53
CA GLU A 172 2.57 11.33 -0.90
C GLU A 172 3.25 10.19 -1.67
N TYR A 173 2.99 8.94 -1.30
CA TYR A 173 3.46 7.77 -2.02
C TYR A 173 2.88 7.74 -3.44
N LYS A 174 1.59 8.03 -3.58
CA LYS A 174 0.92 8.22 -4.87
C LYS A 174 1.57 9.34 -5.72
N LYS A 175 1.95 10.46 -5.07
CA LYS A 175 2.69 11.54 -5.74
C LYS A 175 4.09 11.11 -6.18
N ARG A 176 4.78 10.28 -5.39
CA ARG A 176 6.12 9.75 -5.74
C ARG A 176 6.06 8.76 -6.91
N LEU A 177 5.05 7.89 -6.95
CA LEU A 177 4.81 7.01 -8.11
C LEU A 177 4.53 7.83 -9.38
N LYS A 178 3.72 8.90 -9.27
CA LYS A 178 3.48 9.83 -10.38
C LYS A 178 4.78 10.51 -10.89
N LYS A 179 5.72 10.85 -9.99
CA LYS A 179 7.02 11.46 -10.38
C LYS A 179 7.99 10.49 -11.04
N LYS A 180 7.84 9.18 -10.81
CA LYS A 180 8.69 8.13 -11.42
C LYS A 180 8.17 7.63 -12.76
N GLY A 181 7.11 8.23 -13.32
CA GLY A 181 6.57 7.87 -14.65
C GLY A 181 5.84 6.53 -14.68
N LEU A 182 5.45 6.03 -13.50
CA LEU A 182 4.65 4.81 -13.36
C LEU A 182 3.21 5.18 -13.01
#